data_53769a2424aea40ddabf81bcf290893c
#
_entry.id   53769a2424aea40ddabf81bcf290893c
#
_cell.length_a   1.000
_cell.length_b   1.000
_cell.length_c   1.000
_cell.angle_alpha   90.00
_cell.angle_beta   90.00
_cell.angle_gamma   90.00
#
_symmetry.space_group_name_H-M   'P 1'
#
loop_
_entity.id
_entity.type
_entity.pdbx_description
1 polymer ?
#
loop_
_entity_poly.entity_id
_entity_poly.type
_entity_poly.pdbx_seq_one_letter_code
_entity_poly.pdbx_strand_id
1 'polypeptide(L)'
;MKKTNNKGFSLVELIIVIAIMAILIGVLAPQYIKYVEKSRVSADKDLLDSVYNACTTAASDPELTGVPATSGVIPAASLAGSAGTWGGEVLSTLGVSQWSQVNSKLKSKIAKTTSSIVVEMDAQGNFTVYVGSKNNTSSGITVGAGANN
;
A
#
# COMPACT_ATOMS: atom_id res chain seq x y z
N MET A 1 -1.25 37.08 52.83
CA MET A 1 -0.53 37.04 51.53
C MET A 1 0.18 35.70 51.39
N LYS A 2 -0.25 34.83 50.48
CA LYS A 2 0.42 33.55 50.17
C LYS A 2 1.66 33.82 49.32
N LYS A 3 2.85 33.51 49.81
CA LYS A 3 4.09 33.51 49.02
C LYS A 3 4.03 32.34 48.04
N THR A 4 3.89 32.62 46.75
CA THR A 4 4.11 31.66 45.65
C THR A 4 5.61 31.40 45.54
N ASN A 5 6.05 30.19 45.87
CA ASN A 5 7.41 29.74 45.65
C ASN A 5 7.58 29.46 44.14
N ASN A 6 8.03 30.43 43.38
CA ASN A 6 8.48 30.25 42.01
C ASN A 6 9.89 29.61 42.02
N LYS A 7 9.95 28.29 42.12
CA LYS A 7 11.19 27.54 41.87
C LYS A 7 11.36 27.46 40.34
N GLY A 8 12.25 28.28 39.82
CA GLY A 8 12.66 28.16 38.41
C GLY A 8 13.48 26.89 38.18
N PHE A 9 13.36 26.30 36.97
CA PHE A 9 14.19 25.18 36.55
C PHE A 9 15.68 25.57 36.53
N SER A 10 16.52 24.68 37.05
CA SER A 10 17.98 24.83 36.96
C SER A 10 18.45 24.61 35.50
N LEU A 11 19.39 25.40 35.04
CA LEU A 11 20.02 25.26 33.73
C LEU A 11 20.64 23.85 33.56
N VAL A 12 21.15 23.27 34.63
CA VAL A 12 21.73 21.92 34.64
C VAL A 12 20.66 20.85 34.42
N GLU A 13 19.47 20.97 35.01
CA GLU A 13 18.35 20.06 34.82
C GLU A 13 17.92 20.05 33.34
N LEU A 14 17.88 21.23 32.71
CA LEU A 14 17.53 21.32 31.29
C LEU A 14 18.58 20.63 30.40
N ILE A 15 19.87 20.86 30.66
CA ILE A 15 20.96 20.25 29.88
C ILE A 15 20.95 18.72 30.01
N ILE A 16 20.71 18.18 31.20
CA ILE A 16 20.64 16.74 31.42
C ILE A 16 19.47 16.14 30.64
N VAL A 17 18.30 16.76 30.65
CA VAL A 17 17.12 16.29 29.90
C VAL A 17 17.37 16.25 28.41
N ILE A 18 17.89 17.32 27.81
CA ILE A 18 18.17 17.33 26.37
C ILE A 18 19.28 16.33 25.98
N ALA A 19 20.28 16.11 26.86
CA ALA A 19 21.31 15.10 26.61
C ALA A 19 20.73 13.69 26.61
N ILE A 20 19.86 13.33 27.54
CA ILE A 20 19.18 12.04 27.59
C ILE A 20 18.27 11.87 26.37
N MET A 21 17.49 12.89 26.02
CA MET A 21 16.63 12.86 24.84
C MET A 21 17.43 12.66 23.55
N ALA A 22 18.57 13.32 23.40
CA ALA A 22 19.43 13.18 22.22
C ALA A 22 19.95 11.74 22.07
N ILE A 23 20.37 11.10 23.18
CA ILE A 23 20.83 9.70 23.16
C ILE A 23 19.69 8.76 22.79
N LEU A 24 18.50 8.93 23.40
CA LEU A 24 17.33 8.10 23.11
C LEU A 24 16.89 8.22 21.66
N ILE A 25 16.79 9.43 21.13
CA ILE A 25 16.42 9.67 19.73
C ILE A 25 17.47 9.07 18.78
N GLY A 26 18.76 9.24 19.09
CA GLY A 26 19.85 8.69 18.28
C GLY A 26 19.80 7.17 18.10
N VAL A 27 19.37 6.44 19.13
CA VAL A 27 19.24 4.97 19.10
C VAL A 27 17.91 4.52 18.49
N LEU A 28 16.80 5.21 18.80
CA LEU A 28 15.47 4.79 18.42
C LEU A 28 15.08 5.19 16.98
N ALA A 29 15.59 6.33 16.49
CA ALA A 29 15.18 6.86 15.18
C ALA A 29 15.44 5.89 14.02
N PRO A 30 16.60 5.22 13.89
CA PRO A 30 16.83 4.28 12.78
C PRO A 30 15.89 3.07 12.82
N GLN A 31 15.55 2.57 14.01
CA GLN A 31 14.61 1.46 14.17
C GLN A 31 13.18 1.89 13.87
N TYR A 32 12.77 3.07 14.34
CA TYR A 32 11.46 3.63 14.08
C TYR A 32 11.16 3.76 12.58
N ILE A 33 12.12 4.27 11.81
CA ILE A 33 11.99 4.41 10.34
C ILE A 33 11.75 3.05 9.67
N LYS A 34 12.46 1.99 10.09
CA LYS A 34 12.26 0.62 9.60
C LYS A 34 10.85 0.08 9.91
N TYR A 35 10.36 0.30 11.12
CA TYR A 35 9.01 -0.11 11.51
C TYR A 35 7.91 0.63 10.75
N VAL A 36 8.08 1.93 10.54
CA VAL A 36 7.14 2.73 9.75
C VAL A 36 7.09 2.23 8.31
N GLU A 37 8.24 1.93 7.68
CA GLU A 37 8.25 1.41 6.31
C GLU A 37 7.61 0.02 6.24
N LYS A 38 7.88 -0.87 7.20
CA LYS A 38 7.22 -2.17 7.27
C LYS A 38 5.70 -2.05 7.39
N SER A 39 5.22 -1.09 8.18
CA SER A 39 3.78 -0.79 8.30
C SER A 39 3.18 -0.29 6.98
N ARG A 40 3.92 0.54 6.24
CA ARG A 40 3.49 1.02 4.91
C ARG A 40 3.40 -0.11 3.89
N VAL A 41 4.38 -1.01 3.89
CA VAL A 41 4.37 -2.22 3.04
C VAL A 41 3.18 -3.10 3.38
N SER A 42 2.84 -3.27 4.67
CA SER A 42 1.65 -4.01 5.09
C SER A 42 0.37 -3.35 4.57
N ALA A 43 0.25 -2.03 4.70
CA ALA A 43 -0.91 -1.29 4.19
C ALA A 43 -1.04 -1.36 2.65
N ASP A 44 0.08 -1.41 1.93
CA ASP A 44 0.07 -1.61 0.48
C ASP A 44 -0.33 -3.04 0.11
N LYS A 45 0.07 -4.05 0.90
CA LYS A 45 -0.43 -5.43 0.75
C LYS A 45 -1.95 -5.50 0.90
N ASP A 46 -2.50 -4.89 1.94
CA ASP A 46 -3.95 -4.85 2.17
C ASP A 46 -4.70 -4.18 1.00
N LEU A 47 -4.10 -3.15 0.40
CA LEU A 47 -4.63 -2.53 -0.81
C LEU A 47 -4.60 -3.48 -2.01
N LEU A 48 -3.47 -4.18 -2.23
CA LEU A 48 -3.35 -5.16 -3.31
C LEU A 48 -4.29 -6.35 -3.11
N ASP A 49 -4.51 -6.81 -1.87
CA ASP A 49 -5.52 -7.82 -1.54
C ASP A 49 -6.94 -7.36 -1.89
N SER A 50 -7.25 -6.10 -1.62
CA SER A 50 -8.54 -5.51 -2.00
C SER A 50 -8.72 -5.48 -3.52
N VAL A 51 -7.68 -5.13 -4.26
CA VAL A 51 -7.67 -5.16 -5.73
C VAL A 51 -7.83 -6.59 -6.26
N TYR A 52 -7.10 -7.54 -5.70
CA TYR A 52 -7.21 -8.95 -6.05
C TYR A 52 -8.64 -9.48 -5.86
N ASN A 53 -9.23 -9.21 -4.71
CA ASN A 53 -10.60 -9.63 -4.40
C ASN A 53 -11.61 -8.97 -5.34
N ALA A 54 -11.45 -7.68 -5.66
CA ALA A 54 -12.30 -6.97 -6.61
C ALA A 54 -12.22 -7.59 -8.01
N CYS A 55 -11.01 -7.89 -8.49
CA CYS A 55 -10.78 -8.53 -9.79
C CYS A 55 -11.44 -9.92 -9.86
N THR A 56 -11.26 -10.71 -8.80
CA THR A 56 -11.80 -12.08 -8.73
C THR A 56 -13.32 -12.09 -8.65
N THR A 57 -13.90 -11.20 -7.84
CA THR A 57 -15.35 -11.05 -7.70
C THR A 57 -15.99 -10.61 -9.01
N ALA A 58 -15.43 -9.58 -9.65
CA ALA A 58 -15.92 -9.10 -10.93
C ALA A 58 -15.79 -10.16 -12.05
N ALA A 59 -14.74 -10.99 -12.02
CA ALA A 59 -14.57 -12.07 -13.01
C ALA A 59 -15.55 -13.23 -12.82
N SER A 60 -16.16 -13.34 -11.65
CA SER A 60 -17.17 -14.37 -11.36
C SER A 60 -18.58 -13.98 -11.78
N ASP A 61 -18.79 -12.73 -12.20
CA ASP A 61 -20.10 -12.26 -12.67
C ASP A 61 -20.25 -12.49 -14.16
N PRO A 62 -21.20 -13.37 -14.59
CA PRO A 62 -21.39 -13.71 -15.99
C PRO A 62 -22.06 -12.61 -16.81
N GLU A 63 -22.62 -11.58 -16.17
CA GLU A 63 -23.30 -10.47 -16.84
C GLU A 63 -22.31 -9.38 -17.30
N LEU A 64 -21.09 -9.38 -16.76
CA LEU A 64 -20.09 -8.38 -17.09
C LEU A 64 -19.39 -8.68 -18.41
N THR A 65 -19.16 -7.64 -19.20
CA THR A 65 -18.41 -7.69 -20.44
C THR A 65 -16.94 -7.30 -20.21
N GLY A 66 -16.06 -7.73 -21.11
CA GLY A 66 -14.65 -7.33 -21.07
C GLY A 66 -13.82 -7.99 -19.96
N VAL A 67 -14.29 -9.13 -19.42
CA VAL A 67 -13.46 -9.97 -18.53
C VAL A 67 -12.21 -10.40 -19.33
N PRO A 68 -11.00 -10.27 -18.78
CA PRO A 68 -9.79 -10.70 -19.46
C PRO A 68 -9.86 -12.18 -19.84
N ALA A 69 -9.66 -12.48 -21.13
CA ALA A 69 -9.75 -13.84 -21.68
C ALA A 69 -8.37 -14.44 -22.00
N THR A 70 -7.32 -13.64 -21.94
CA THR A 70 -5.96 -14.06 -22.29
C THR A 70 -5.02 -13.82 -21.11
N SER A 71 -4.11 -14.78 -20.88
CA SER A 71 -3.05 -14.64 -19.88
C SER A 71 -2.10 -13.47 -20.21
N GLY A 72 -1.64 -12.80 -19.19
CA GLY A 72 -0.68 -11.70 -19.26
C GLY A 72 -1.07 -10.48 -18.43
N VAL A 73 -0.32 -9.42 -18.62
CA VAL A 73 -0.56 -8.14 -17.94
C VAL A 73 -1.85 -7.50 -18.50
N ILE A 74 -2.76 -7.17 -17.59
CA ILE A 74 -4.01 -6.49 -17.94
C ILE A 74 -3.71 -5.00 -18.14
N PRO A 75 -3.97 -4.45 -19.33
CA PRO A 75 -3.72 -3.02 -19.58
C PRO A 75 -4.57 -2.13 -18.65
N ALA A 76 -4.02 -1.00 -18.24
CA ALA A 76 -4.75 -0.01 -17.44
C ALA A 76 -6.04 0.48 -18.15
N ALA A 77 -6.09 0.44 -19.47
CA ALA A 77 -7.29 0.76 -20.25
C ALA A 77 -8.45 -0.22 -19.99
N SER A 78 -8.16 -1.49 -19.71
CA SER A 78 -9.18 -2.50 -19.36
C SER A 78 -9.69 -2.30 -17.93
N LEU A 79 -8.93 -1.62 -17.08
CA LEU A 79 -9.30 -1.21 -15.73
C LEU A 79 -10.00 0.16 -15.69
N ALA A 80 -10.17 0.81 -16.84
CA ALA A 80 -10.84 2.11 -16.99
C ALA A 80 -12.28 1.95 -17.50
N GLY A 81 -12.95 0.86 -17.13
CA GLY A 81 -14.25 0.48 -17.68
C GLY A 81 -15.42 1.35 -17.25
N SER A 82 -16.48 1.30 -18.06
CA SER A 82 -17.80 1.86 -17.77
C SER A 82 -18.63 0.86 -16.95
N ALA A 83 -19.78 1.30 -16.44
CA ALA A 83 -20.75 0.41 -15.79
C ALA A 83 -21.11 -0.79 -16.71
N GLY A 84 -21.20 -1.98 -16.13
CA GLY A 84 -21.46 -3.23 -16.89
C GLY A 84 -20.22 -3.86 -17.53
N THR A 85 -19.05 -3.30 -17.33
CA THR A 85 -17.78 -3.91 -17.73
C THR A 85 -17.00 -4.43 -16.52
N TRP A 86 -16.16 -5.44 -16.72
CA TRP A 86 -15.31 -5.98 -15.66
C TRP A 86 -14.46 -4.90 -14.97
N GLY A 87 -13.81 -4.04 -15.75
CA GLY A 87 -13.01 -2.94 -15.18
C GLY A 87 -13.84 -1.94 -14.41
N GLY A 88 -15.07 -1.64 -14.88
CA GLY A 88 -16.00 -0.75 -14.18
C GLY A 88 -16.43 -1.32 -12.83
N GLU A 89 -16.70 -2.63 -12.76
CA GLU A 89 -17.07 -3.31 -11.51
C GLU A 89 -15.90 -3.38 -10.52
N VAL A 90 -14.68 -3.63 -11.00
CA VAL A 90 -13.47 -3.56 -10.17
C VAL A 90 -13.33 -2.18 -9.53
N LEU A 91 -13.47 -1.10 -10.30
CA LEU A 91 -13.39 0.26 -9.78
C LEU A 91 -14.53 0.58 -8.81
N SER A 92 -15.76 0.13 -9.09
CA SER A 92 -16.94 0.27 -8.24
C SER A 92 -16.71 -0.39 -6.89
N THR A 93 -16.24 -1.64 -6.88
CA THR A 93 -15.93 -2.41 -5.66
C THR A 93 -14.84 -1.74 -4.82
N LEU A 94 -13.85 -1.10 -5.46
CA LEU A 94 -12.80 -0.35 -4.79
C LEU A 94 -13.22 1.06 -4.33
N GLY A 95 -14.44 1.48 -4.68
CA GLY A 95 -14.99 2.81 -4.35
C GLY A 95 -14.24 3.96 -5.02
N VAL A 96 -13.74 3.75 -6.23
CA VAL A 96 -13.00 4.75 -7.01
C VAL A 96 -13.55 4.87 -8.43
N SER A 97 -13.34 6.02 -9.06
CA SER A 97 -13.79 6.27 -10.42
C SER A 97 -12.70 6.02 -11.47
N GLN A 98 -11.44 5.95 -11.06
CA GLN A 98 -10.30 5.81 -11.94
C GLN A 98 -9.18 4.98 -11.30
N TRP A 99 -8.48 4.19 -12.11
CA TRP A 99 -7.35 3.38 -11.67
C TRP A 99 -6.20 4.19 -11.05
N SER A 100 -5.99 5.40 -11.51
CA SER A 100 -4.99 6.33 -10.95
C SER A 100 -5.23 6.65 -9.47
N GLN A 101 -6.50 6.65 -9.03
CA GLN A 101 -6.85 6.87 -7.62
C GLN A 101 -6.44 5.68 -6.74
N VAL A 102 -6.47 4.46 -7.27
CA VAL A 102 -5.96 3.26 -6.58
C VAL A 102 -4.44 3.39 -6.39
N ASN A 103 -3.72 3.72 -7.46
CA ASN A 103 -2.27 3.92 -7.41
C ASN A 103 -1.86 5.01 -6.42
N SER A 104 -2.64 6.08 -6.29
CA SER A 104 -2.35 7.18 -5.36
C SER A 104 -2.45 6.79 -3.88
N LYS A 105 -3.11 5.68 -3.55
CA LYS A 105 -3.22 5.16 -2.18
C LYS A 105 -1.96 4.44 -1.69
N LEU A 106 -1.03 4.12 -2.58
CA LEU A 106 0.24 3.46 -2.26
C LEU A 106 1.11 4.32 -1.34
N LYS A 107 1.70 3.73 -0.29
CA LYS A 107 2.41 4.43 0.78
C LYS A 107 3.87 4.04 0.94
N SER A 108 4.24 2.80 0.60
CA SER A 108 5.60 2.29 0.78
C SER A 108 6.60 2.94 -0.18
N LYS A 109 7.87 2.90 0.19
CA LYS A 109 8.95 3.39 -0.64
C LYS A 109 9.08 2.60 -1.95
N ILE A 110 8.85 1.29 -1.90
CA ILE A 110 8.83 0.40 -3.08
C ILE A 110 7.75 0.86 -4.07
N ALA A 111 6.55 1.06 -3.59
CA ALA A 111 5.41 1.46 -4.40
C ALA A 111 5.59 2.85 -5.02
N LYS A 112 6.19 3.80 -4.29
CA LYS A 112 6.47 5.15 -4.79
C LYS A 112 7.53 5.19 -5.89
N THR A 113 8.44 4.22 -5.91
CA THR A 113 9.47 4.14 -6.96
C THR A 113 8.89 3.66 -8.28
N THR A 114 7.91 2.77 -8.26
CA THR A 114 7.27 2.18 -9.45
C THR A 114 5.91 2.77 -9.80
N SER A 115 5.24 3.39 -8.84
CA SER A 115 4.01 4.20 -8.98
C SER A 115 2.81 3.55 -9.68
N SER A 116 2.81 2.24 -9.93
CA SER A 116 1.73 1.56 -10.64
C SER A 116 1.51 0.15 -10.10
N ILE A 117 0.25 -0.12 -9.77
CA ILE A 117 -0.22 -1.48 -9.49
C ILE A 117 -0.44 -2.17 -10.84
N VAL A 118 0.10 -3.37 -10.95
CA VAL A 118 -0.06 -4.23 -12.13
C VAL A 118 -0.96 -5.40 -11.74
N VAL A 119 -1.94 -5.68 -12.59
CA VAL A 119 -2.80 -6.85 -12.50
C VAL A 119 -2.43 -7.78 -13.66
N GLU A 120 -2.19 -9.03 -13.35
CA GLU A 120 -1.83 -10.06 -14.32
C GLU A 120 -2.76 -11.25 -14.16
N MET A 121 -3.11 -11.93 -15.26
CA MET A 121 -3.87 -13.16 -15.22
C MET A 121 -3.03 -14.30 -15.80
N ASP A 122 -3.06 -15.46 -15.16
CA ASP A 122 -2.40 -16.67 -15.68
C ASP A 122 -3.26 -17.42 -16.71
N ALA A 123 -2.70 -18.49 -17.28
CA ALA A 123 -3.40 -19.32 -18.26
C ALA A 123 -4.60 -20.11 -17.66
N GLN A 124 -4.69 -20.19 -16.35
CA GLN A 124 -5.76 -20.83 -15.59
C GLN A 124 -6.87 -19.86 -15.17
N GLY A 125 -6.70 -18.56 -15.48
CA GLY A 125 -7.66 -17.52 -15.12
C GLY A 125 -7.49 -16.94 -13.70
N ASN A 126 -6.38 -17.26 -13.02
CA ASN A 126 -6.12 -16.70 -11.69
C ASN A 126 -5.42 -15.35 -11.81
N PHE A 127 -5.82 -14.43 -10.94
CA PHE A 127 -5.20 -13.11 -10.90
C PHE A 127 -3.97 -13.08 -10.00
N THR A 128 -3.03 -12.22 -10.36
CA THR A 128 -1.88 -11.82 -9.55
C THR A 128 -1.81 -10.30 -9.58
N VAL A 129 -1.74 -9.68 -8.41
CA VAL A 129 -1.65 -8.23 -8.26
C VAL A 129 -0.33 -7.87 -7.63
N TYR A 130 0.43 -6.98 -8.23
CA TYR A 130 1.74 -6.60 -7.70
C TYR A 130 2.09 -5.15 -7.99
N VAL A 131 3.04 -4.62 -7.22
CA VAL A 131 3.68 -3.34 -7.44
C VAL A 131 5.20 -3.53 -7.36
N GLY A 132 5.92 -2.95 -8.30
CA GLY A 132 7.35 -3.20 -8.46
C GLY A 132 7.64 -4.55 -9.11
N SER A 133 8.56 -5.34 -8.53
CA SER A 133 8.85 -6.70 -8.99
C SER A 133 7.72 -7.66 -8.61
N LYS A 134 7.41 -8.62 -9.48
CA LYS A 134 6.38 -9.66 -9.27
C LYS A 134 6.68 -10.57 -8.06
N ASN A 135 7.91 -10.60 -7.58
CA ASN A 135 8.29 -11.39 -6.42
C ASN A 135 8.23 -10.56 -5.15
N ASN A 136 7.84 -11.15 -4.02
CA ASN A 136 7.88 -10.53 -2.69
C ASN A 136 9.32 -10.33 -2.21
N THR A 137 10.03 -9.41 -2.86
CA THR A 137 11.41 -9.04 -2.57
C THR A 137 11.48 -7.61 -2.04
N SER A 138 12.69 -7.13 -1.74
CA SER A 138 12.90 -5.71 -1.38
C SER A 138 12.52 -4.72 -2.49
N SER A 139 12.22 -5.20 -3.71
CA SER A 139 11.86 -4.38 -4.88
C SER A 139 10.42 -4.59 -5.35
N GLY A 140 9.60 -5.39 -4.66
CA GLY A 140 8.20 -5.62 -5.05
C GLY A 140 7.32 -6.19 -3.95
N ILE A 141 6.02 -5.98 -4.11
CA ILE A 141 4.96 -6.51 -3.25
C ILE A 141 3.97 -7.23 -4.16
N THR A 142 3.67 -8.49 -3.90
CA THR A 142 2.80 -9.33 -4.74
C THR A 142 1.73 -10.03 -3.90
N VAL A 143 0.53 -10.12 -4.47
CA VAL A 143 -0.64 -10.80 -3.89
C VAL A 143 -1.31 -11.65 -4.96
N GLY A 144 -1.93 -12.75 -4.58
CA GLY A 144 -2.66 -13.65 -5.49
C GLY A 144 -1.86 -14.89 -5.87
N ALA A 145 -2.25 -15.55 -6.96
CA ALA A 145 -1.75 -16.88 -7.36
C ALA A 145 -0.23 -16.94 -7.63
N GLY A 146 0.38 -15.81 -8.02
CA GLY A 146 1.83 -15.71 -8.26
C GLY A 146 2.65 -15.19 -7.07
N ALA A 147 2.03 -15.05 -5.89
CA ALA A 147 2.72 -14.60 -4.70
C ALA A 147 3.55 -15.74 -4.10
N ASN A 148 4.86 -15.67 -4.23
CA ASN A 148 5.74 -16.51 -3.44
C ASN A 148 5.78 -15.99 -2.00
N ASN A 149 5.34 -16.82 -1.05
CA ASN A 149 5.44 -16.54 0.39
C ASN A 149 6.88 -16.66 0.87
#